data_f3a77edffc74c99099b4720ff599770b
#
_entry.id   f3a77edffc74c99099b4720ff599770b
#
_cell.length_a   1.000
_cell.length_b   1.000
_cell.length_c   1.000
_cell.angle_alpha   90.00
_cell.angle_beta   90.00
_cell.angle_gamma   90.00
#
_symmetry.space_group_name_H-M   'P 1'
#
loop_
_entity.id
_entity.type
_entity.pdbx_description
1 polymer ?
#
loop_
_entity_poly.entity_id
_entity_poly.type
_entity_poly.pdbx_seq_one_letter_code
_entity_poly.pdbx_strand_id
1 'polypeptide(L)'
;MSPAAYLAVAVGAAIGGLLRAGLSLAWLGAGAVGWPWPTLAVNLLGSALIGAFWARVGPDASVHVSLERRLLVMTGFCGGFTTFSAFGIETLQLWTSGRPGSALVWIIAIGLGGPLAAALGWRSSRRSP
;
A
#
# COMPACT_ATOMS: atom_id res chain seq x y z
N MET A 1 -15.64 14.16 12.71
CA MET A 1 -15.81 12.78 12.21
C MET A 1 -16.72 12.03 13.19
N SER A 2 -17.65 11.21 12.67
CA SER A 2 -18.53 10.38 13.51
C SER A 2 -17.75 9.23 14.17
N PRO A 3 -18.23 8.66 15.31
CA PRO A 3 -17.64 7.45 15.87
C PRO A 3 -17.55 6.29 14.87
N ALA A 4 -18.53 6.16 13.97
CA ALA A 4 -18.55 5.17 12.92
C ALA A 4 -17.38 5.37 11.92
N ALA A 5 -17.02 6.61 11.61
CA ALA A 5 -15.89 6.92 10.73
C ALA A 5 -14.55 6.50 11.37
N TYR A 6 -14.37 6.76 12.67
CA TYR A 6 -13.17 6.28 13.38
C TYR A 6 -13.10 4.75 13.43
N LEU A 7 -14.22 4.09 13.70
CA LEU A 7 -14.31 2.64 13.71
C LEU A 7 -13.98 2.06 12.33
N ALA A 8 -14.49 2.65 11.27
CA ALA A 8 -14.19 2.23 9.89
C ALA A 8 -12.68 2.29 9.60
N VAL A 9 -12.00 3.38 9.97
CA VAL A 9 -10.54 3.50 9.82
C VAL A 9 -9.82 2.45 10.65
N ALA A 10 -10.20 2.28 11.92
CA ALA A 10 -9.55 1.33 12.82
C ALA A 10 -9.67 -0.12 12.31
N VAL A 11 -10.86 -0.54 11.90
CA VAL A 11 -11.09 -1.88 11.33
C VAL A 11 -10.30 -2.09 10.05
N GLY A 12 -10.37 -1.12 9.13
CA GLY A 12 -9.59 -1.18 7.90
C GLY A 12 -8.09 -1.29 8.16
N ALA A 13 -7.56 -0.45 9.06
CA ALA A 13 -6.14 -0.44 9.41
C ALA A 13 -5.70 -1.76 10.09
N ALA A 14 -6.53 -2.32 10.95
CA ALA A 14 -6.27 -3.61 11.58
C ALA A 14 -6.17 -4.73 10.53
N ILE A 15 -7.12 -4.82 9.60
CA ILE A 15 -7.10 -5.83 8.53
C ILE A 15 -5.88 -5.64 7.63
N GLY A 16 -5.63 -4.42 7.16
CA GLY A 16 -4.48 -4.12 6.30
C GLY A 16 -3.14 -4.42 6.99
N GLY A 17 -3.01 -4.01 8.25
CA GLY A 17 -1.81 -4.25 9.05
C GLY A 17 -1.56 -5.73 9.33
N LEU A 18 -2.60 -6.50 9.65
CA LEU A 18 -2.50 -7.96 9.85
C LEU A 18 -2.07 -8.69 8.57
N LEU A 19 -2.63 -8.33 7.42
CA LEU A 19 -2.24 -8.91 6.13
C LEU A 19 -0.78 -8.59 5.80
N ARG A 20 -0.35 -7.35 6.00
CA ARG A 20 1.06 -6.95 5.81
C ARG A 20 1.98 -7.72 6.75
N ALA A 21 1.64 -7.81 8.04
CA ALA A 21 2.42 -8.55 9.02
C ALA A 21 2.51 -10.04 8.64
N GLY A 22 1.40 -10.65 8.23
CA GLY A 22 1.37 -12.04 7.77
C GLY A 22 2.28 -12.30 6.57
N LEU A 23 2.27 -11.41 5.57
CA LEU A 23 3.16 -11.51 4.41
C LEU A 23 4.65 -11.40 4.82
N SER A 24 4.96 -10.45 5.72
CA SER A 24 6.33 -10.28 6.21
C SER A 24 6.81 -11.50 7.02
N LEU A 25 5.97 -12.04 7.89
CA LEU A 25 6.29 -13.22 8.69
C LEU A 25 6.43 -14.48 7.82
N ALA A 26 5.57 -14.65 6.82
CA ALA A 26 5.68 -15.78 5.87
C ALA A 26 6.99 -15.71 5.08
N TRP A 27 7.42 -14.53 4.67
CA TRP A 27 8.70 -14.32 4.00
C TRP A 27 9.89 -14.68 4.89
N LEU A 28 9.89 -14.21 6.13
CA LEU A 28 10.93 -14.52 7.12
C LEU A 28 10.94 -16.02 7.45
N GLY A 29 9.78 -16.63 7.63
CA GLY A 29 9.64 -18.07 7.92
C GLY A 29 10.11 -18.96 6.77
N ALA A 30 10.10 -18.47 5.53
CA ALA A 30 10.66 -19.18 4.37
C ALA A 30 12.20 -19.10 4.30
N GLY A 31 12.87 -18.49 5.29
CA GLY A 31 14.32 -18.31 5.29
C GLY A 31 14.84 -17.40 4.18
N ALA A 32 13.96 -16.60 3.59
CA ALA A 32 14.31 -15.73 2.49
C ALA A 32 15.15 -14.55 2.95
N VAL A 33 16.36 -14.48 2.42
CA VAL A 33 17.34 -13.42 2.71
C VAL A 33 17.54 -12.59 1.44
N GLY A 34 17.69 -11.29 1.59
CA GLY A 34 18.01 -10.44 0.45
C GLY A 34 17.11 -9.22 0.32
N TRP A 35 16.43 -9.08 -0.80
CA TRP A 35 15.53 -7.94 -1.05
C TRP A 35 14.25 -8.03 -0.23
N PRO A 36 13.75 -6.91 0.32
CA PRO A 36 12.53 -6.88 1.13
C PRO A 36 11.26 -6.93 0.25
N TRP A 37 11.08 -8.04 -0.48
CA TRP A 37 9.96 -8.25 -1.40
C TRP A 37 8.56 -8.01 -0.79
N PRO A 38 8.30 -8.37 0.48
CA PRO A 38 7.00 -8.08 1.09
C PRO A 38 6.67 -6.59 1.11
N THR A 39 7.64 -5.73 1.44
CA THR A 39 7.44 -4.27 1.45
C THR A 39 7.16 -3.73 0.06
N LEU A 40 7.87 -4.21 -0.97
CA LEU A 40 7.58 -3.85 -2.35
C LEU A 40 6.16 -4.27 -2.75
N ALA A 41 5.82 -5.54 -2.49
CA ALA A 41 4.53 -6.10 -2.86
C ALA A 41 3.36 -5.33 -2.22
N VAL A 42 3.39 -5.09 -0.90
CA VAL A 42 2.29 -4.40 -0.22
C VAL A 42 2.16 -2.94 -0.65
N ASN A 43 3.28 -2.26 -0.93
CA ASN A 43 3.24 -0.88 -1.39
C ASN A 43 2.72 -0.77 -2.84
N LEU A 44 3.14 -1.66 -3.74
CA LEU A 44 2.63 -1.66 -5.12
C LEU A 44 1.16 -2.09 -5.20
N LEU A 45 0.80 -3.19 -4.51
CA LEU A 45 -0.59 -3.68 -4.48
C LEU A 45 -1.53 -2.68 -3.81
N GLY A 46 -1.14 -2.13 -2.66
CA GLY A 46 -1.93 -1.12 -1.97
C GLY A 46 -2.11 0.16 -2.78
N SER A 47 -1.06 0.58 -3.50
CA SER A 47 -1.13 1.72 -4.43
C SER A 47 -2.06 1.44 -5.61
N ALA A 48 -2.00 0.25 -6.20
CA ALA A 48 -2.91 -0.13 -7.27
C ALA A 48 -4.36 -0.20 -6.79
N LEU A 49 -4.60 -0.77 -5.60
CA LEU A 49 -5.92 -0.86 -5.00
C LEU A 49 -6.53 0.52 -4.70
N ILE A 50 -5.76 1.44 -4.10
CA ILE A 50 -6.26 2.79 -3.81
C ILE A 50 -6.57 3.55 -5.10
N GLY A 51 -5.75 3.41 -6.14
CA GLY A 51 -5.99 3.99 -7.46
C GLY A 51 -7.25 3.44 -8.12
N ALA A 52 -7.43 2.11 -8.08
CA ALA A 52 -8.61 1.43 -8.61
C ALA A 52 -9.89 1.84 -7.86
N PHE A 53 -9.83 1.92 -6.55
CA PHE A 53 -10.96 2.35 -5.73
C PHE A 53 -11.30 3.81 -6.00
N TRP A 54 -10.30 4.70 -6.05
CA TRP A 54 -10.51 6.11 -6.36
C TRP A 54 -11.17 6.34 -7.72
N ALA A 55 -10.81 5.55 -8.73
CA ALA A 55 -11.44 5.63 -10.05
C ALA A 55 -12.97 5.37 -10.01
N ARG A 56 -13.43 4.59 -9.03
CA ARG A 56 -14.85 4.21 -8.89
C ARG A 56 -15.66 5.10 -7.96
N VAL A 57 -15.00 5.79 -7.02
CA VAL A 57 -15.69 6.55 -5.96
C VAL A 57 -15.21 8.02 -5.85
N GLY A 58 -14.33 8.45 -6.74
CA GLY A 58 -13.86 9.83 -6.81
C GLY A 58 -14.95 10.82 -7.22
N PRO A 59 -14.65 12.12 -7.28
CA PRO A 59 -15.64 13.16 -7.57
C PRO A 59 -16.39 12.97 -8.89
N ASP A 60 -15.70 12.43 -9.91
CA ASP A 60 -16.26 12.21 -11.25
C ASP A 60 -16.78 10.78 -11.46
N ALA A 61 -16.90 10.00 -10.39
CA ALA A 61 -17.30 8.60 -10.47
C ALA A 61 -18.83 8.45 -10.38
N SER A 62 -19.34 7.44 -11.07
CA SER A 62 -20.78 7.12 -11.09
C SER A 62 -21.28 6.45 -9.79
N VAL A 63 -20.36 5.93 -8.96
CA VAL A 63 -20.70 5.20 -7.75
C VAL A 63 -20.53 6.10 -6.52
N HIS A 64 -21.64 6.36 -5.84
CA HIS A 64 -21.61 7.06 -4.55
C HIS A 64 -21.51 6.04 -3.41
N VAL A 65 -20.45 6.13 -2.63
CA VAL A 65 -20.25 5.34 -1.43
C VAL A 65 -20.23 6.23 -0.19
N SER A 66 -20.65 5.69 0.95
CA SER A 66 -20.61 6.44 2.20
C SER A 66 -19.19 6.84 2.60
N LEU A 67 -19.07 7.88 3.42
CA LEU A 67 -17.79 8.33 3.96
C LEU A 67 -17.08 7.20 4.70
N GLU A 68 -17.80 6.41 5.48
CA GLU A 68 -17.25 5.30 6.26
C GLU A 68 -16.61 4.24 5.35
N ARG A 69 -17.26 3.89 4.23
CA ARG A 69 -16.68 2.94 3.25
C ARG A 69 -15.41 3.49 2.60
N ARG A 70 -15.39 4.78 2.26
CA ARG A 70 -14.18 5.42 1.73
C ARG A 70 -13.05 5.40 2.75
N LEU A 71 -13.35 5.74 3.99
CA LEU A 71 -12.39 5.75 5.09
C LEU A 71 -11.88 4.35 5.43
N LEU A 72 -12.78 3.35 5.45
CA LEU A 72 -12.41 1.95 5.69
C LEU A 72 -11.40 1.44 4.66
N VAL A 73 -11.65 1.69 3.38
CA VAL A 73 -10.80 1.16 2.30
C VAL A 73 -9.54 1.99 2.11
N MET A 74 -9.68 3.31 1.94
CA MET A 74 -8.53 4.15 1.54
C MET A 74 -7.63 4.46 2.72
N THR A 75 -8.19 5.04 3.78
CA THR A 75 -7.43 5.48 4.95
C THR A 75 -7.09 4.30 5.86
N GLY A 76 -8.06 3.42 6.11
CA GLY A 76 -7.89 2.25 6.96
C GLY A 76 -7.08 1.18 6.26
N PHE A 77 -7.72 0.42 5.38
CA PHE A 77 -7.10 -0.77 4.78
C PHE A 77 -5.81 -0.45 4.01
N CYS A 78 -5.85 0.43 3.02
CA CYS A 78 -4.65 0.76 2.25
C CYS A 78 -3.58 1.41 3.12
N GLY A 79 -3.97 2.30 4.07
CA GLY A 79 -3.03 2.92 5.00
C GLY A 79 -2.37 1.93 5.97
N GLY A 80 -3.08 0.91 6.44
CA GLY A 80 -2.52 -0.15 7.28
C GLY A 80 -1.73 -1.20 6.50
N PHE A 81 -2.13 -1.47 5.25
CA PHE A 81 -1.48 -2.46 4.38
C PHE A 81 -0.15 -1.97 3.81
N THR A 82 -0.06 -0.70 3.40
CA THR A 82 1.19 -0.10 2.90
C THR A 82 2.07 0.40 4.04
N THR A 83 3.35 0.66 3.75
CA THR A 83 4.28 1.17 4.76
C THR A 83 5.39 2.01 4.15
N PHE A 84 5.55 3.22 4.67
CA PHE A 84 6.69 4.09 4.36
C PHE A 84 7.83 3.88 5.36
N SER A 85 7.50 3.53 6.61
CA SER A 85 8.52 3.33 7.66
C SER A 85 9.40 2.10 7.41
N ALA A 86 8.82 0.97 6.97
CA ALA A 86 9.61 -0.19 6.57
C ALA A 86 10.51 0.14 5.37
N PHE A 87 10.00 0.82 4.34
CA PHE A 87 10.81 1.32 3.22
C PHE A 87 12.00 2.16 3.70
N GLY A 88 11.78 3.07 4.65
CA GLY A 88 12.84 3.93 5.19
C GLY A 88 13.95 3.13 5.89
N ILE A 89 13.59 2.22 6.78
CA ILE A 89 14.57 1.41 7.50
C ILE A 89 15.33 0.43 6.60
N GLU A 90 14.63 -0.18 5.63
CA GLU A 90 15.24 -1.09 4.65
C GLU A 90 16.22 -0.35 3.72
N THR A 91 15.88 0.89 3.32
CA THR A 91 16.80 1.77 2.59
C THR A 91 18.07 2.04 3.38
N LEU A 92 17.92 2.39 4.67
CA LEU A 92 19.05 2.65 5.56
C LEU A 92 19.91 1.40 5.75
N GLN A 93 19.29 0.23 5.94
CA GLN A 93 19.99 -1.06 6.08
C GLN A 93 20.80 -1.40 4.83
N LEU A 94 20.25 -1.22 3.63
CA LEU A 94 20.97 -1.41 2.37
C LEU A 94 22.16 -0.46 2.25
N TRP A 95 21.99 0.80 2.63
CA TRP A 95 23.06 1.80 2.61
C TRP A 95 24.17 1.49 3.58
N THR A 96 23.85 1.24 4.84
CA THR A 96 24.85 1.00 5.91
C THR A 96 25.55 -0.36 5.78
N SER A 97 24.94 -1.32 5.08
CA SER A 97 25.60 -2.60 4.75
C SER A 97 26.54 -2.53 3.53
N GLY A 98 26.91 -1.34 3.07
CA GLY A 98 27.84 -1.16 1.96
C GLY A 98 27.22 -1.44 0.57
N ARG A 99 25.89 -1.38 0.44
CA ARG A 99 25.14 -1.64 -0.80
C ARG A 99 24.37 -0.39 -1.29
N PRO A 100 25.04 0.77 -1.50
CA PRO A 100 24.35 2.01 -1.85
C PRO A 100 23.62 1.94 -3.20
N GLY A 101 24.16 1.19 -4.17
CA GLY A 101 23.47 0.95 -5.45
C GLY A 101 22.14 0.22 -5.27
N SER A 102 22.08 -0.79 -4.37
CA SER A 102 20.84 -1.46 -4.04
C SER A 102 19.86 -0.54 -3.32
N ALA A 103 20.34 0.32 -2.42
CA ALA A 103 19.50 1.33 -1.77
C ALA A 103 18.87 2.29 -2.78
N LEU A 104 19.64 2.75 -3.77
CA LEU A 104 19.13 3.63 -4.82
C LEU A 104 18.06 2.93 -5.68
N VAL A 105 18.32 1.70 -6.12
CA VAL A 105 17.33 0.90 -6.86
C VAL A 105 16.06 0.71 -6.03
N TRP A 106 16.19 0.48 -4.73
CA TRP A 106 15.06 0.33 -3.81
C TRP A 106 14.22 1.61 -3.70
N ILE A 107 14.86 2.76 -3.56
CA ILE A 107 14.21 4.07 -3.54
C ILE A 107 13.41 4.29 -4.84
N ILE A 108 14.02 4.01 -5.99
CA ILE A 108 13.38 4.16 -7.30
C ILE A 108 12.20 3.18 -7.45
N ALA A 109 12.38 1.91 -7.05
CA ALA A 109 11.36 0.89 -7.18
C ALA A 109 10.07 1.23 -6.40
N ILE A 110 10.20 1.74 -5.18
CA ILE A 110 9.04 2.14 -4.38
C ILE A 110 8.57 3.55 -4.75
N GLY A 111 9.50 4.50 -4.89
CA GLY A 111 9.17 5.90 -5.15
C GLY A 111 8.47 6.14 -6.48
N LEU A 112 8.86 5.43 -7.54
CA LEU A 112 8.19 5.49 -8.85
C LEU A 112 7.17 4.38 -9.02
N GLY A 113 7.43 3.19 -8.50
CA GLY A 113 6.53 2.04 -8.62
C GLY A 113 5.17 2.28 -7.97
N GLY A 114 5.14 2.90 -6.79
CA GLY A 114 3.90 3.24 -6.08
C GLY A 114 2.97 4.13 -6.91
N PRO A 115 3.40 5.33 -7.33
CA PRO A 115 2.60 6.20 -8.20
C PRO A 115 2.18 5.55 -9.52
N LEU A 116 3.08 4.79 -10.17
CA LEU A 116 2.75 4.06 -11.39
C LEU A 116 1.69 2.98 -11.15
N ALA A 117 1.81 2.22 -10.07
CA ALA A 117 0.81 1.22 -9.69
C ALA A 117 -0.56 1.86 -9.41
N ALA A 118 -0.59 2.99 -8.72
CA ALA A 118 -1.82 3.75 -8.49
C ALA A 118 -2.45 4.24 -9.80
N ALA A 119 -1.64 4.78 -10.71
CA ALA A 119 -2.09 5.22 -12.03
C ALA A 119 -2.64 4.06 -12.87
N LEU A 120 -2.00 2.90 -12.85
CA LEU A 120 -2.47 1.68 -13.53
C LEU A 120 -3.79 1.19 -12.94
N GLY A 121 -3.90 1.13 -11.62
CA GLY A 121 -5.14 0.77 -10.92
C GLY A 121 -6.30 1.71 -11.30
N TRP A 122 -6.04 3.00 -11.31
CA TRP A 122 -7.01 4.01 -11.71
C TRP A 122 -7.44 3.86 -13.18
N ARG A 123 -6.48 3.71 -14.10
CA ARG A 123 -6.78 3.54 -15.55
C ARG A 123 -7.57 2.27 -15.83
N SER A 124 -7.20 1.14 -15.23
CA SER A 124 -7.88 -0.14 -15.45
C SER A 124 -9.33 -0.12 -14.95
N SER A 125 -9.60 0.65 -13.89
CA SER A 125 -10.93 0.72 -13.26
C SER A 125 -11.86 1.76 -13.89
N ARG A 126 -11.36 2.69 -14.71
CA ARG A 126 -12.17 3.67 -15.48
C ARG A 126 -12.75 3.09 -16.77
N ARG A 127 -12.34 1.90 -17.19
CA ARG A 127 -12.69 1.33 -18.51
C ARG A 127 -14.03 0.59 -18.59
N SER A 128 -14.88 0.71 -17.58
CA SER A 128 -16.23 0.15 -17.70
C SER A 128 -17.24 1.28 -17.90
N PRO A 129 -17.86 1.40 -19.09
CA PRO A 129 -19.06 2.21 -19.27
C PRO A 129 -20.21 1.64 -18.46
#